data_03d8caaf114545090d0b6cff50b2805d
#
_entry.id   03d8caaf114545090d0b6cff50b2805d
#
_cell.length_a   1.000
_cell.length_b   1.000
_cell.length_c   1.000
_cell.angle_alpha   90.00
_cell.angle_beta   90.00
_cell.angle_gamma   90.00
#
_symmetry.space_group_name_H-M   'P 1'
#
loop_
_entity.id
_entity.type
_entity.pdbx_description
1 polymer ?
#
loop_
_entity_poly.entity_id
_entity_poly.type
_entity_poly.pdbx_seq_one_letter_code
_entity_poly.pdbx_strand_id
1 'polypeptide(L)' 'MHPSKVVKDPKINDTYYDPDVDKLYRYVKIGDFPPEWVVTNIDEDDDYYYASMGY' A
#
# COMPACT_ATOMS: atom_id res chain seq x y z
N MET A 1 3.25 -9.19 9.07
CA MET A 1 4.56 -9.46 8.48
C MET A 1 4.68 -8.71 7.16
N HIS A 2 5.82 -8.14 6.89
CA HIS A 2 5.96 -7.36 5.67
C HIS A 2 5.80 -8.26 4.45
N PRO A 3 5.12 -7.80 3.41
CA PRO A 3 4.87 -8.65 2.24
C PRO A 3 6.14 -9.17 1.57
N SER A 4 7.24 -8.45 1.68
CA SER A 4 8.46 -8.93 1.06
C SER A 4 8.95 -10.23 1.67
N LYS A 5 8.42 -10.59 2.82
CA LYS A 5 8.81 -11.81 3.49
C LYS A 5 7.86 -12.97 3.23
N VAL A 6 6.68 -12.69 2.76
CA VAL A 6 5.67 -13.73 2.55
C VAL A 6 5.29 -13.90 1.09
N VAL A 7 5.37 -12.86 0.31
CA VAL A 7 5.03 -12.93 -1.11
C VAL A 7 6.33 -13.12 -1.87
N LYS A 8 6.45 -14.26 -2.53
CA LYS A 8 7.70 -14.62 -3.16
C LYS A 8 7.82 -14.16 -4.60
N ASP A 9 6.72 -14.01 -5.27
CA ASP A 9 6.78 -13.67 -6.69
C ASP A 9 5.71 -12.65 -6.99
N PRO A 10 5.84 -11.47 -6.44
CA PRO A 10 4.80 -10.46 -6.63
C PRO A 10 4.83 -9.90 -8.03
N LYS A 11 3.66 -9.48 -8.48
CA LYS A 11 3.52 -8.84 -9.76
C LYS A 11 3.05 -7.41 -9.54
N ILE A 12 3.30 -6.57 -10.49
CA ILE A 12 2.88 -5.17 -10.39
C ILE A 12 1.37 -5.12 -10.14
N ASN A 13 1.00 -4.30 -9.19
CA ASN A 13 -0.40 -4.11 -8.76
C ASN A 13 -0.92 -5.21 -7.85
N ASP A 14 -0.08 -6.14 -7.46
CA ASP A 14 -0.48 -7.10 -6.45
C ASP A 14 -0.67 -6.36 -5.12
N THR A 15 -1.60 -6.86 -4.34
CA THR A 15 -1.86 -6.28 -3.03
C THR A 15 -1.70 -7.32 -1.95
N TYR A 16 -1.40 -6.86 -0.76
CA TYR A 16 -1.23 -7.74 0.39
C TYR A 16 -1.67 -6.98 1.64
N TYR A 17 -2.53 -7.61 2.43
CA TYR A 17 -2.98 -7.01 3.67
C TYR A 17 -2.23 -7.63 4.84
N ASP A 18 -1.63 -6.80 5.65
CA ASP A 18 -0.91 -7.25 6.85
C ASP A 18 -1.75 -6.94 8.07
N PRO A 19 -2.37 -7.94 8.67
CA PRO A 19 -3.22 -7.70 9.83
C PRO A 19 -2.47 -7.32 11.09
N ASP A 20 -1.20 -7.64 11.14
CA ASP A 20 -0.42 -7.31 12.33
C ASP A 20 -0.31 -5.81 12.52
N VAL A 21 -0.21 -5.08 11.46
CA VAL A 21 -0.10 -3.64 11.52
C VAL A 21 -1.26 -2.95 10.85
N ASP A 22 -2.23 -3.72 10.37
CA ASP A 22 -3.43 -3.18 9.75
C ASP A 22 -3.07 -2.28 8.58
N LYS A 23 -2.23 -2.78 7.71
CA LYS A 23 -1.79 -2.03 6.55
C LYS A 23 -2.04 -2.82 5.28
N LEU A 24 -2.46 -2.13 4.24
CA LEU A 24 -2.61 -2.72 2.92
C LEU A 24 -1.46 -2.26 2.06
N TYR A 25 -0.76 -3.20 1.49
CA TYR A 25 0.38 -2.89 0.64
C TYR A 25 0.04 -3.16 -0.81
N ARG A 26 0.67 -2.42 -1.68
CA ARG A 26 0.57 -2.67 -3.11
C ARG A 26 1.98 -2.70 -3.71
N TYR A 27 2.19 -3.62 -4.63
CA TYR A 27 3.49 -3.76 -5.29
C TYR A 27 3.49 -2.86 -6.52
N VAL A 28 4.32 -1.84 -6.53
CA VAL A 28 4.32 -0.85 -7.60
C VAL A 28 5.74 -0.60 -8.09
N LYS A 29 5.82 -0.14 -9.31
CA LYS A 29 7.09 0.27 -9.89
C LYS A 29 7.02 1.76 -10.16
N ILE A 30 7.99 2.49 -9.66
CA ILE A 30 8.01 3.94 -9.78
C ILE A 30 9.19 4.34 -10.64
N GLY A 31 8.91 4.92 -11.80
CA GLY A 31 9.97 5.39 -12.68
C GLY A 31 10.92 4.27 -13.06
N ASP A 32 12.19 4.52 -12.91
CA ASP A 32 13.21 3.54 -13.24
C ASP A 32 13.64 2.71 -12.06
N PHE A 33 13.03 2.92 -10.91
CA PHE A 33 13.41 2.18 -9.72
C PHE A 33 12.80 0.79 -9.77
N PRO A 34 13.43 -0.16 -9.09
CA PRO A 34 12.84 -1.50 -9.02
C PRO A 34 11.52 -1.47 -8.27
N PRO A 35 10.65 -2.43 -8.56
CA PRO A 35 9.37 -2.47 -7.88
C PRO A 35 9.52 -2.63 -6.38
N GLU A 36 8.56 -2.10 -5.65
CA GLU A 36 8.60 -2.22 -4.21
C GLU A 36 7.20 -2.19 -3.65
N TRP A 37 7.08 -2.61 -2.40
CA TRP A 37 5.81 -2.60 -1.70
C TRP A 37 5.61 -1.26 -1.02
N VAL A 38 4.44 -0.67 -1.25
CA VAL A 38 4.11 0.60 -0.60
C VAL A 38 2.78 0.44 0.13
N VAL A 39 2.60 1.23 1.17
CA VAL A 39 1.36 1.22 1.93
C VAL A 39 0.33 2.02 1.17
N THR A 40 -0.85 1.43 0.98
CA THR A 40 -1.89 2.08 0.21
C THR A 40 -3.23 2.17 0.93
N ASN A 41 -3.29 1.80 2.18
CA ASN A 41 -4.58 1.88 2.88
C ASN A 41 -4.78 3.28 3.42
N ILE A 42 -5.00 4.18 2.50
CA ILE A 42 -5.15 5.57 2.85
C ILE A 42 -6.57 6.06 2.64
N ASP A 43 -7.44 5.16 2.29
CA ASP A 43 -8.79 5.60 2.02
C ASP A 43 -9.42 6.28 3.21
N GLU A 44 -9.19 5.78 4.37
CA GLU A 44 -9.74 6.46 5.51
C GLU A 44 -9.06 7.78 5.73
N ASP A 45 -7.82 7.87 5.43
CA ASP A 45 -7.14 9.14 5.49
C ASP A 45 -7.71 10.09 4.47
N ASP A 46 -8.06 9.56 3.33
CA ASP A 46 -8.67 10.35 2.30
C ASP A 46 -9.96 10.95 2.79
N ASP A 47 -10.79 10.16 3.39
CA ASP A 47 -12.03 10.65 3.91
C ASP A 47 -11.79 11.78 4.87
N TYR A 48 -10.88 11.57 5.73
CA TYR A 48 -10.57 12.56 6.70
C TYR A 48 -10.06 13.83 6.04
N TYR A 49 -9.21 13.64 5.07
CA TYR A 49 -8.60 14.74 4.37
C TYR A 49 -9.65 15.59 3.68
N TYR A 50 -10.56 14.96 3.02
CA TYR A 50 -11.59 15.70 2.35
C TYR A 50 -12.48 16.40 3.31
N ALA A 51 -12.80 15.73 4.37
CA ALA A 51 -13.64 16.34 5.38
C ALA A 51 -12.98 17.60 5.92
N SER A 52 -11.73 17.50 6.14
CA SER A 52 -11.09 18.64 6.71
C SER A 52 -10.92 19.74 5.72
N MET A 53 -10.58 19.43 4.49
CA MET A 53 -10.48 20.48 3.56
C MET A 53 -11.77 21.00 3.13
N GLY A 54 -12.78 20.22 3.30
CA GLY A 54 -14.03 20.60 2.91
C GLY A 54 -14.37 21.80 3.28
N TYR A 55 -13.61 21.88 3.62
CA TYR A 55 -14.15 22.77 3.69
C TYR A 55 -14.92 22.94 4.78
#